data_4b43d6caebcd1f9225a2282c2bddd156
#
_entry.id   4b43d6caebcd1f9225a2282c2bddd156
#
_cell.length_a   1.000
_cell.length_b   1.000
_cell.length_c   1.000
_cell.angle_alpha   90.00
_cell.angle_beta   90.00
_cell.angle_gamma   90.00
#
_symmetry.space_group_name_H-M   'P 1'
#
loop_
_entity.id
_entity.type
_entity.pdbx_description
1 polymer ?
#
loop_
_entity_poly.entity_id
_entity_poly.type
_entity_poly.pdbx_seq_one_letter_code
_entity_poly.pdbx_strand_id
1 'polypeptide(L)'
;MNATARYVVERNEQHDGVNHPVRIEVQAQGQGLLVVILPSLGRASDEFDHIAASVAKAGYRVLRPAPRGIGGSDGPRVGVSLHDLAADVLAVIEAERAGPAVIAGHAFGNWIARVAAGDRPDLVRAVMILAAGPRKVAPLAIQGLEHCLDLSLPGAERLHWLQTTFFAKDNDASVWLDGWYPDAARLQRAAKAVTPIEGWWAAGGVPLLDVWAAEDAFAPEGSGWRLADDLGDQVISVRIANAGHALIPEQPEQVAQAMVDFLKQLPHTGPGPAP
;
A
#
# COMPACT_ATOMS: atom_id res chain seq x y z
N MET A 1 11.93 -10.29 20.14
CA MET A 1 11.58 -9.49 18.92
C MET A 1 12.50 -9.96 17.82
N ASN A 2 11.99 -10.52 16.72
CA ASN A 2 12.83 -10.88 15.58
C ASN A 2 13.33 -9.58 14.92
N ALA A 3 14.64 -9.48 14.74
CA ALA A 3 15.26 -8.32 14.09
C ALA A 3 14.70 -8.15 12.68
N THR A 4 14.50 -6.90 12.25
CA THR A 4 14.16 -6.59 10.86
C THR A 4 15.41 -6.82 10.00
N ALA A 5 15.32 -7.76 9.07
CA ALA A 5 16.35 -7.99 8.06
C ALA A 5 16.14 -7.02 6.88
N ARG A 6 17.23 -6.63 6.22
CA ARG A 6 17.20 -5.87 4.96
C ARG A 6 17.94 -6.64 3.88
N TYR A 7 17.39 -6.69 2.69
CA TYR A 7 18.01 -7.30 1.51
C TYR A 7 17.51 -6.62 0.23
N VAL A 8 18.10 -6.96 -0.89
CA VAL A 8 17.74 -6.40 -2.20
C VAL A 8 17.28 -7.56 -3.11
N VAL A 9 16.16 -7.35 -3.78
CA VAL A 9 15.71 -8.19 -4.88
C VAL A 9 16.03 -7.46 -6.19
N GLU A 10 16.60 -8.17 -7.16
CA GLU A 10 16.91 -7.63 -8.47
C GLU A 10 16.06 -8.33 -9.53
N ARG A 11 15.58 -7.56 -10.49
CA ARG A 11 14.91 -8.04 -11.70
C ARG A 11 15.32 -7.19 -12.91
N ASN A 12 14.98 -7.65 -14.09
CA ASN A 12 15.11 -6.86 -15.30
C ASN A 12 13.73 -6.44 -15.80
N GLU A 13 13.67 -5.28 -16.40
CA GLU A 13 12.47 -4.69 -17.01
C GLU A 13 12.77 -4.28 -18.45
N GLN A 14 11.86 -4.60 -19.35
CA GLN A 14 12.00 -4.25 -20.78
C GLN A 14 11.33 -2.91 -21.06
N HIS A 15 12.11 -1.92 -21.49
CA HIS A 15 11.60 -0.67 -22.04
C HIS A 15 12.25 -0.39 -23.40
N ASP A 16 11.46 -0.09 -24.40
CA ASP A 16 11.92 0.22 -25.76
C ASP A 16 12.90 -0.82 -26.35
N GLY A 17 12.68 -2.10 -26.01
CA GLY A 17 13.54 -3.19 -26.42
C GLY A 17 14.88 -3.30 -25.68
N VAL A 18 15.10 -2.46 -24.66
CA VAL A 18 16.29 -2.46 -23.82
C VAL A 18 15.96 -3.04 -22.43
N ASN A 19 16.88 -3.87 -21.92
CA ASN A 19 16.80 -4.42 -20.56
C ASN A 19 17.36 -3.42 -19.55
N HIS A 20 16.55 -3.04 -18.58
CA HIS A 20 16.93 -2.16 -17.49
C HIS A 20 16.92 -2.91 -16.16
N PRO A 21 17.98 -2.80 -15.36
CA PRO A 21 17.99 -3.39 -14.03
C PRO A 21 17.04 -2.62 -13.11
N VAL A 22 16.30 -3.37 -12.30
CA VAL A 22 15.46 -2.85 -11.20
C VAL A 22 15.95 -3.48 -9.92
N ARG A 23 16.17 -2.67 -8.91
CA ARG A 23 16.57 -3.07 -7.57
C ARG A 23 15.48 -2.69 -6.58
N ILE A 24 15.08 -3.61 -5.72
CA ILE A 24 14.03 -3.42 -4.73
C ILE A 24 14.63 -3.74 -3.36
N GLU A 25 14.82 -2.71 -2.52
CA GLU A 25 15.17 -2.89 -1.11
C GLU A 25 13.95 -3.39 -0.34
N VAL A 26 14.12 -4.43 0.44
CA VAL A 26 13.05 -5.06 1.21
C VAL A 26 13.44 -5.09 2.69
N GLN A 27 12.55 -4.60 3.53
CA GLN A 27 12.58 -4.85 4.97
C GLN A 27 11.72 -6.06 5.29
N ALA A 28 12.24 -7.00 6.05
CA ALA A 28 11.57 -8.27 6.32
C ALA A 28 11.66 -8.67 7.78
N GLN A 29 10.55 -9.17 8.33
CA GLN A 29 10.49 -9.65 9.72
C GLN A 29 9.43 -10.73 9.89
N GLY A 30 9.52 -11.48 10.99
CA GLY A 30 8.58 -12.58 11.29
C GLY A 30 8.84 -13.82 10.46
N GLN A 31 7.93 -14.79 10.59
CA GLN A 31 7.93 -16.08 9.90
C GLN A 31 6.48 -16.52 9.64
N GLY A 32 6.24 -17.42 8.69
CA GLY A 32 4.91 -17.92 8.36
C GLY A 32 4.43 -17.45 6.98
N LEU A 33 3.12 -17.36 6.78
CA LEU A 33 2.52 -16.91 5.54
C LEU A 33 2.94 -15.47 5.20
N LEU A 34 3.13 -15.20 3.90
CA LEU A 34 3.61 -13.91 3.43
C LEU A 34 2.53 -12.83 3.52
N VAL A 35 2.91 -11.70 4.09
CA VAL A 35 2.17 -10.43 4.05
C VAL A 35 3.11 -9.35 3.51
N VAL A 36 2.77 -8.76 2.38
CA VAL A 36 3.50 -7.63 1.81
C VAL A 36 2.77 -6.35 2.15
N ILE A 37 3.47 -5.32 2.62
CA ILE A 37 2.88 -4.02 2.97
C ILE A 37 3.46 -2.92 2.08
N LEU A 38 2.59 -2.18 1.41
CA LEU A 38 2.94 -1.12 0.46
C LEU A 38 2.50 0.25 0.98
N PRO A 39 3.40 1.25 0.96
CA PRO A 39 3.10 2.59 1.47
C PRO A 39 2.23 3.41 0.50
N SER A 40 1.79 4.56 0.99
CA SER A 40 1.05 5.57 0.24
C SER A 40 1.92 6.28 -0.80
N LEU A 41 1.30 7.17 -1.57
CA LEU A 41 1.95 7.98 -2.59
C LEU A 41 3.11 8.80 -2.01
N GLY A 42 4.32 8.62 -2.55
CA GLY A 42 5.50 9.37 -2.13
C GLY A 42 5.91 9.15 -0.67
N ARG A 43 5.55 8.02 -0.06
CA ARG A 43 5.88 7.67 1.33
C ARG A 43 6.79 6.45 1.37
N ALA A 44 7.57 6.33 2.43
CA ALA A 44 8.46 5.19 2.68
C ALA A 44 7.76 4.08 3.46
N SER A 45 8.32 2.87 3.40
CA SER A 45 7.76 1.69 4.09
C SER A 45 7.98 1.71 5.60
N ASP A 46 8.81 2.62 6.13
CA ASP A 46 9.13 2.74 7.56
C ASP A 46 7.92 3.17 8.41
N GLU A 47 6.96 3.87 7.81
CA GLU A 47 5.73 4.27 8.51
C GLU A 47 4.89 3.09 9.02
N PHE A 48 5.18 1.89 8.53
CA PHE A 48 4.52 0.65 8.94
C PHE A 48 5.25 -0.16 10.02
N ASP A 49 6.30 0.39 10.66
CA ASP A 49 7.11 -0.38 11.62
C ASP A 49 6.27 -1.02 12.73
N HIS A 50 5.34 -0.27 13.31
CA HIS A 50 4.46 -0.76 14.37
C HIS A 50 3.49 -1.86 13.87
N ILE A 51 2.82 -1.62 12.74
CA ILE A 51 1.87 -2.58 12.15
C ILE A 51 2.61 -3.86 11.73
N ALA A 52 3.75 -3.72 11.09
CA ALA A 52 4.56 -4.85 10.65
C ALA A 52 5.03 -5.71 11.83
N ALA A 53 5.44 -5.07 12.96
CA ALA A 53 5.80 -5.78 14.18
C ALA A 53 4.61 -6.55 14.79
N SER A 54 3.42 -5.96 14.79
CA SER A 54 2.19 -6.57 15.29
C SER A 54 1.76 -7.76 14.44
N VAL A 55 1.77 -7.63 13.11
CA VAL A 55 1.46 -8.71 12.17
C VAL A 55 2.49 -9.84 12.25
N ALA A 56 3.78 -9.50 12.36
CA ALA A 56 4.84 -10.50 12.54
C ALA A 56 4.72 -11.26 13.87
N LYS A 57 4.36 -10.57 14.96
CA LYS A 57 4.07 -11.19 16.27
C LYS A 57 2.88 -12.16 16.22
N ALA A 58 1.92 -11.91 15.34
CA ALA A 58 0.78 -12.79 15.09
C ALA A 58 1.14 -14.05 14.25
N GLY A 59 2.39 -14.23 13.84
CA GLY A 59 2.89 -15.45 13.18
C GLY A 59 2.94 -15.34 11.65
N TYR A 60 3.08 -14.14 11.11
CA TYR A 60 3.18 -13.90 9.67
C TYR A 60 4.59 -13.43 9.28
N ARG A 61 5.02 -13.74 8.08
CA ARG A 61 6.22 -13.20 7.45
C ARG A 61 5.86 -11.88 6.77
N VAL A 62 6.35 -10.77 7.28
CA VAL A 62 6.03 -9.43 6.76
C VAL A 62 7.18 -8.90 5.92
N LEU A 63 6.87 -8.49 4.69
CA LEU A 63 7.77 -7.88 3.73
C LEU A 63 7.31 -6.45 3.44
N ARG A 64 8.24 -5.51 3.45
CA ARG A 64 8.00 -4.11 3.14
C ARG A 64 8.98 -3.65 2.06
N PRO A 65 8.66 -3.84 0.78
CA PRO A 65 9.47 -3.31 -0.30
C PRO A 65 9.42 -1.78 -0.31
N ALA A 66 10.56 -1.13 -0.46
CA ALA A 66 10.62 0.30 -0.68
C ALA A 66 10.21 0.62 -2.12
N PRO A 67 9.39 1.65 -2.37
CA PRO A 67 9.05 2.08 -3.73
C PRO A 67 10.29 2.56 -4.51
N ARG A 68 10.24 2.49 -5.85
CA ARG A 68 11.29 3.04 -6.71
C ARG A 68 11.60 4.50 -6.38
N GLY A 69 12.88 4.82 -6.22
CA GLY A 69 13.37 6.15 -5.85
C GLY A 69 13.34 6.43 -4.36
N ILE A 70 13.05 5.43 -3.52
CA ILE A 70 13.07 5.53 -2.06
C ILE A 70 14.02 4.46 -1.50
N GLY A 71 14.84 4.85 -0.51
CA GLY A 71 15.84 3.95 0.07
C GLY A 71 16.82 3.43 -0.98
N GLY A 72 17.10 2.14 -0.95
CA GLY A 72 17.97 1.44 -1.92
C GLY A 72 17.25 0.96 -3.18
N SER A 73 15.96 1.30 -3.37
CA SER A 73 15.19 0.89 -4.54
C SER A 73 15.38 1.85 -5.71
N ASP A 74 15.71 1.29 -6.89
CA ASP A 74 15.94 2.05 -8.11
C ASP A 74 15.50 1.26 -9.35
N GLY A 75 15.34 1.98 -10.47
CA GLY A 75 14.92 1.43 -11.76
C GLY A 75 14.44 2.52 -12.70
N PRO A 76 13.90 2.17 -13.89
CA PRO A 76 13.28 3.13 -14.80
C PRO A 76 12.25 4.01 -14.10
N ARG A 77 12.26 5.31 -14.43
CA ARG A 77 11.37 6.32 -13.83
C ARG A 77 10.45 7.00 -14.83
N VAL A 78 10.63 6.70 -16.11
CA VAL A 78 9.83 7.23 -17.23
C VAL A 78 9.27 6.05 -18.01
N GLY A 79 8.05 6.17 -18.52
CA GLY A 79 7.38 5.12 -19.27
C GLY A 79 6.87 3.96 -18.39
N VAL A 80 6.90 4.11 -17.07
CA VAL A 80 6.48 3.11 -16.08
C VAL A 80 4.97 3.13 -15.90
N SER A 81 4.35 1.97 -15.84
CA SER A 81 2.93 1.75 -15.53
C SER A 81 2.74 1.19 -14.11
N LEU A 82 1.49 1.06 -13.64
CA LEU A 82 1.22 0.34 -12.39
C LEU A 82 1.57 -1.16 -12.50
N HIS A 83 1.52 -1.74 -13.70
CA HIS A 83 1.94 -3.13 -13.93
C HIS A 83 3.44 -3.31 -13.68
N ASP A 84 4.27 -2.34 -14.06
CA ASP A 84 5.72 -2.38 -13.79
C ASP A 84 6.01 -2.28 -12.28
N LEU A 85 5.29 -1.40 -11.56
CA LEU A 85 5.40 -1.29 -10.10
C LEU A 85 4.84 -2.53 -9.38
N ALA A 86 3.81 -3.15 -9.90
CA ALA A 86 3.29 -4.43 -9.41
C ALA A 86 4.28 -5.58 -9.65
N ALA A 87 4.96 -5.59 -10.79
CA ALA A 87 6.01 -6.57 -11.09
C ALA A 87 7.19 -6.50 -10.10
N ASP A 88 7.51 -5.32 -9.55
CA ASP A 88 8.50 -5.19 -8.47
C ASP A 88 8.06 -5.94 -7.21
N VAL A 89 6.80 -5.78 -6.83
CA VAL A 89 6.22 -6.48 -5.67
C VAL A 89 6.15 -7.98 -5.89
N LEU A 90 5.74 -8.40 -7.07
CA LEU A 90 5.65 -9.81 -7.45
C LEU A 90 7.03 -10.48 -7.43
N ALA A 91 8.08 -9.80 -7.92
CA ALA A 91 9.46 -10.31 -7.85
C ALA A 91 9.92 -10.54 -6.39
N VAL A 92 9.52 -9.66 -5.46
CA VAL A 92 9.80 -9.85 -4.03
C VAL A 92 9.08 -11.07 -3.48
N ILE A 93 7.82 -11.31 -3.85
CA ILE A 93 7.05 -12.49 -3.44
C ILE A 93 7.69 -13.77 -3.99
N GLU A 94 8.08 -13.77 -5.26
CA GLU A 94 8.74 -14.92 -5.91
C GLU A 94 10.10 -15.26 -5.26
N ALA A 95 10.87 -14.22 -4.88
CA ALA A 95 12.16 -14.39 -4.23
C ALA A 95 12.08 -15.09 -2.86
N GLU A 96 10.99 -14.90 -2.12
CA GLU A 96 10.77 -15.55 -0.82
C GLU A 96 10.43 -17.05 -0.95
N ARG A 97 9.92 -17.51 -2.09
CA ARG A 97 9.57 -18.92 -2.37
C ARG A 97 8.67 -19.57 -1.32
N ALA A 98 7.83 -18.77 -0.66
CA ALA A 98 6.99 -19.21 0.46
C ALA A 98 5.50 -19.31 0.10
N GLY A 99 5.16 -19.34 -1.20
CA GLY A 99 3.80 -19.42 -1.74
C GLY A 99 3.12 -18.07 -1.89
N PRO A 100 1.83 -18.05 -2.21
CA PRO A 100 1.13 -16.80 -2.48
C PRO A 100 1.00 -15.91 -1.24
N ALA A 101 1.14 -14.61 -1.44
CA ALA A 101 1.10 -13.59 -0.40
C ALA A 101 -0.29 -12.94 -0.26
N VAL A 102 -0.53 -12.32 0.90
CA VAL A 102 -1.53 -11.27 1.05
C VAL A 102 -0.82 -9.92 0.91
N ILE A 103 -1.36 -9.01 0.10
CA ILE A 103 -0.77 -7.69 -0.09
C ILE A 103 -1.65 -6.65 0.59
N ALA A 104 -1.10 -5.90 1.55
CA ALA A 104 -1.72 -4.74 2.15
C ALA A 104 -1.19 -3.47 1.48
N GLY A 105 -2.06 -2.58 1.04
CA GLY A 105 -1.66 -1.32 0.41
C GLY A 105 -2.41 -0.13 1.01
N HIS A 106 -1.65 0.88 1.46
CA HIS A 106 -2.22 2.13 1.93
C HIS A 106 -2.40 3.10 0.76
N ALA A 107 -3.59 3.67 0.64
CA ALA A 107 -3.90 4.69 -0.38
C ALA A 107 -3.37 4.27 -1.78
N PHE A 108 -2.36 4.93 -2.32
CA PHE A 108 -1.75 4.56 -3.60
C PHE A 108 -1.25 3.10 -3.63
N GLY A 109 -0.68 2.61 -2.53
CA GLY A 109 -0.18 1.22 -2.43
C GLY A 109 -1.25 0.17 -2.71
N ASN A 110 -2.53 0.46 -2.43
CA ASN A 110 -3.62 -0.47 -2.75
C ASN A 110 -3.83 -0.65 -4.26
N TRP A 111 -3.52 0.36 -5.09
CA TRP A 111 -3.64 0.21 -6.53
C TRP A 111 -2.59 -0.76 -7.06
N ILE A 112 -1.34 -0.65 -6.58
CA ILE A 112 -0.28 -1.63 -6.91
C ILE A 112 -0.68 -3.04 -6.45
N ALA A 113 -1.21 -3.17 -5.23
CA ALA A 113 -1.65 -4.45 -4.69
C ALA A 113 -2.76 -5.10 -5.54
N ARG A 114 -3.72 -4.30 -6.01
CA ARG A 114 -4.83 -4.76 -6.85
C ARG A 114 -4.37 -5.13 -8.26
N VAL A 115 -3.44 -4.36 -8.84
CA VAL A 115 -2.80 -4.69 -10.12
C VAL A 115 -2.04 -6.01 -10.00
N ALA A 116 -1.21 -6.17 -8.96
CA ALA A 116 -0.45 -7.40 -8.73
C ALA A 116 -1.36 -8.64 -8.61
N ALA A 117 -2.51 -8.51 -7.93
CA ALA A 117 -3.50 -9.58 -7.80
C ALA A 117 -4.18 -9.92 -9.14
N GLY A 118 -4.45 -8.91 -9.97
CA GLY A 118 -4.98 -9.13 -11.32
C GLY A 118 -3.98 -9.77 -12.27
N ASP A 119 -2.71 -9.33 -12.21
CA ASP A 119 -1.66 -9.82 -13.10
C ASP A 119 -1.19 -11.25 -12.74
N ARG A 120 -1.11 -11.56 -11.43
CA ARG A 120 -0.61 -12.86 -10.92
C ARG A 120 -1.49 -13.39 -9.77
N PRO A 121 -2.72 -13.86 -10.09
CA PRO A 121 -3.62 -14.42 -9.08
C PRO A 121 -3.08 -15.73 -8.46
N ASP A 122 -2.09 -16.35 -9.06
CA ASP A 122 -1.35 -17.49 -8.51
C ASP A 122 -0.38 -17.09 -7.38
N LEU A 123 0.08 -15.84 -7.35
CA LEU A 123 0.99 -15.30 -6.32
C LEU A 123 0.29 -14.43 -5.27
N VAL A 124 -0.95 -14.00 -5.52
CA VAL A 124 -1.70 -13.11 -4.60
C VAL A 124 -3.01 -13.76 -4.20
N ARG A 125 -3.14 -14.10 -2.93
CA ARG A 125 -4.32 -14.80 -2.40
C ARG A 125 -5.42 -13.88 -1.86
N ALA A 126 -5.07 -12.65 -1.48
CA ALA A 126 -6.00 -11.64 -0.99
C ALA A 126 -5.32 -10.26 -1.00
N VAL A 127 -6.12 -9.19 -0.97
CA VAL A 127 -5.62 -7.81 -0.85
C VAL A 127 -6.29 -7.13 0.34
N MET A 128 -5.49 -6.43 1.15
CA MET A 128 -5.97 -5.53 2.20
C MET A 128 -5.78 -4.09 1.71
N ILE A 129 -6.86 -3.35 1.69
CA ILE A 129 -6.92 -1.98 1.21
C ILE A 129 -7.06 -1.09 2.43
N LEU A 130 -6.05 -0.27 2.69
CA LEU A 130 -6.02 0.66 3.82
C LEU A 130 -6.28 2.06 3.29
N ALA A 131 -7.38 2.69 3.70
CA ALA A 131 -7.88 3.96 3.19
C ALA A 131 -8.10 3.94 1.66
N ALA A 132 -9.05 3.12 1.20
CA ALA A 132 -9.49 3.15 -0.19
C ALA A 132 -10.14 4.50 -0.53
N GLY A 133 -9.78 5.06 -1.69
CA GLY A 133 -10.49 6.22 -2.25
C GLY A 133 -11.49 5.82 -3.34
N PRO A 134 -12.52 6.65 -3.58
CA PRO A 134 -13.41 6.49 -4.72
C PRO A 134 -12.66 6.71 -6.05
N ARG A 135 -13.28 6.30 -7.16
CA ARG A 135 -12.70 6.53 -8.51
C ARG A 135 -12.44 8.01 -8.80
N LYS A 136 -13.21 8.90 -8.17
CA LYS A 136 -13.06 10.37 -8.27
C LYS A 136 -12.93 10.96 -6.88
N VAL A 137 -11.78 11.52 -6.58
CA VAL A 137 -11.46 12.19 -5.32
C VAL A 137 -11.87 13.67 -5.39
N ALA A 138 -12.31 14.23 -4.26
CA ALA A 138 -12.67 15.64 -4.18
C ALA A 138 -11.48 16.57 -4.50
N PRO A 139 -11.69 17.67 -5.27
CA PRO A 139 -10.60 18.57 -5.67
C PRO A 139 -9.81 19.15 -4.49
N LEU A 140 -10.47 19.43 -3.35
CA LEU A 140 -9.81 19.97 -2.16
C LEU A 140 -8.80 18.98 -1.55
N ALA A 141 -9.13 17.69 -1.53
CA ALA A 141 -8.20 16.65 -1.05
C ALA A 141 -6.98 16.51 -1.99
N ILE A 142 -7.18 16.66 -3.29
CA ILE A 142 -6.07 16.68 -4.26
C ILE A 142 -5.20 17.92 -4.04
N GLN A 143 -5.79 19.09 -3.83
CA GLN A 143 -5.05 20.31 -3.53
C GLN A 143 -4.22 20.15 -2.25
N GLY A 144 -4.80 19.62 -1.18
CA GLY A 144 -4.07 19.36 0.06
C GLY A 144 -2.89 18.45 -0.12
N LEU A 145 -3.04 17.36 -0.91
CA LEU A 145 -1.94 16.47 -1.26
C LEU A 145 -0.81 17.20 -2.01
N GLU A 146 -1.13 18.13 -2.94
CA GLU A 146 -0.10 18.93 -3.64
C GLU A 146 0.70 19.79 -2.68
N HIS A 147 0.04 20.46 -1.73
CA HIS A 147 0.73 21.28 -0.72
C HIS A 147 1.60 20.44 0.23
N CYS A 148 1.17 19.22 0.57
CA CYS A 148 1.97 18.33 1.41
C CYS A 148 3.24 17.84 0.67
N LEU A 149 3.17 17.64 -0.65
CA LEU A 149 4.28 17.23 -1.50
C LEU A 149 5.24 18.39 -1.86
N ASP A 150 4.82 19.63 -1.73
CA ASP A 150 5.67 20.80 -1.98
C ASP A 150 6.56 21.10 -0.77
N LEU A 151 7.77 20.53 -0.77
CA LEU A 151 8.75 20.71 0.31
C LEU A 151 9.33 22.13 0.38
N SER A 152 9.03 23.00 -0.59
CA SER A 152 9.45 24.41 -0.55
C SER A 152 8.56 25.29 0.32
N LEU A 153 7.34 24.82 0.63
CA LEU A 153 6.41 25.53 1.50
C LEU A 153 6.88 25.52 2.96
N PRO A 154 6.55 26.59 3.72
CA PRO A 154 6.81 26.64 5.16
C PRO A 154 6.21 25.44 5.90
N GLY A 155 6.94 24.91 6.90
CA GLY A 155 6.46 23.77 7.69
C GLY A 155 5.10 23.97 8.34
N ALA A 156 4.79 25.19 8.80
CA ALA A 156 3.49 25.53 9.38
C ALA A 156 2.33 25.44 8.36
N GLU A 157 2.59 25.83 7.10
CA GLU A 157 1.60 25.72 6.03
C GLU A 157 1.39 24.25 5.63
N ARG A 158 2.48 23.48 5.48
CA ARG A 158 2.39 22.06 5.22
C ARG A 158 1.67 21.31 6.35
N LEU A 159 1.94 21.66 7.60
CA LEU A 159 1.25 21.07 8.76
C LEU A 159 -0.27 21.35 8.73
N HIS A 160 -0.68 22.59 8.37
CA HIS A 160 -2.09 22.92 8.19
C HIS A 160 -2.75 22.00 7.13
N TRP A 161 -2.12 21.81 5.98
CA TRP A 161 -2.64 20.95 4.93
C TRP A 161 -2.64 19.46 5.32
N LEU A 162 -1.62 18.99 6.04
CA LEU A 162 -1.60 17.63 6.59
C LEU A 162 -2.80 17.41 7.52
N GLN A 163 -3.01 18.32 8.47
CA GLN A 163 -4.11 18.21 9.43
C GLN A 163 -5.47 18.20 8.74
N THR A 164 -5.69 19.06 7.77
CA THR A 164 -7.01 19.20 7.13
C THR A 164 -7.30 18.17 6.06
N THR A 165 -6.26 17.52 5.51
CA THR A 165 -6.40 16.60 4.38
C THR A 165 -6.25 15.13 4.79
N PHE A 166 -5.35 14.83 5.72
CA PHE A 166 -4.96 13.46 6.00
C PHE A 166 -5.34 12.97 7.39
N PHE A 167 -5.42 13.87 8.37
CA PHE A 167 -5.59 13.48 9.78
C PHE A 167 -6.99 13.81 10.30
N ALA A 168 -7.49 12.98 11.20
CA ALA A 168 -8.65 13.32 12.01
C ALA A 168 -8.35 14.53 12.91
N LYS A 169 -9.39 15.28 13.28
CA LYS A 169 -9.27 16.58 13.91
C LYS A 169 -8.38 16.62 15.15
N ASP A 170 -8.42 15.58 15.97
CA ASP A 170 -7.76 15.56 17.28
C ASP A 170 -6.43 14.78 17.28
N ASN A 171 -5.97 14.32 16.12
CA ASN A 171 -4.73 13.58 15.97
C ASN A 171 -3.57 14.50 15.54
N ASP A 172 -2.34 14.11 15.88
CA ASP A 172 -1.13 14.90 15.60
C ASP A 172 -0.62 14.66 14.17
N ALA A 173 -0.87 15.62 13.28
CA ALA A 173 -0.40 15.57 11.91
C ALA A 173 1.12 15.84 11.75
N SER A 174 1.80 16.31 12.79
CA SER A 174 3.23 16.63 12.73
C SER A 174 4.10 15.41 12.45
N VAL A 175 3.62 14.21 12.78
CA VAL A 175 4.28 12.92 12.50
C VAL A 175 4.48 12.65 11.00
N TRP A 176 3.76 13.36 10.12
CA TRP A 176 3.88 13.28 8.67
C TRP A 176 4.52 14.51 8.03
N LEU A 177 5.03 15.45 8.82
CA LEU A 177 5.68 16.65 8.28
C LEU A 177 6.91 16.28 7.42
N ASP A 178 7.61 15.22 7.80
CA ASP A 178 8.75 14.64 7.08
C ASP A 178 8.38 13.33 6.37
N GLY A 179 9.35 12.78 5.62
CA GLY A 179 9.21 11.47 4.95
C GLY A 179 8.41 11.52 3.66
N TRP A 180 8.36 12.67 2.99
CA TRP A 180 7.78 12.83 1.66
C TRP A 180 8.86 12.79 0.58
N TYR A 181 8.58 12.06 -0.50
CA TYR A 181 9.45 11.86 -1.65
C TYR A 181 8.74 12.34 -2.94
N PRO A 182 8.81 13.64 -3.28
CA PRO A 182 8.06 14.21 -4.42
C PRO A 182 8.39 13.57 -5.75
N ASP A 183 9.65 13.15 -5.97
CA ASP A 183 10.05 12.50 -7.23
C ASP A 183 9.44 11.10 -7.37
N ALA A 184 9.39 10.33 -6.28
CA ALA A 184 8.70 9.05 -6.26
C ALA A 184 7.18 9.24 -6.47
N ALA A 185 6.57 10.24 -5.84
CA ALA A 185 5.17 10.57 -6.05
C ALA A 185 4.86 10.95 -7.50
N ARG A 186 5.76 11.69 -8.17
CA ARG A 186 5.63 12.05 -9.59
C ARG A 186 5.66 10.83 -10.49
N LEU A 187 6.62 9.90 -10.27
CA LEU A 187 6.68 8.63 -10.97
C LEU A 187 5.40 7.81 -10.78
N GLN A 188 4.95 7.67 -9.55
CA GLN A 188 3.76 6.89 -9.18
C GLN A 188 2.49 7.46 -9.83
N ARG A 189 2.33 8.79 -9.87
CA ARG A 189 1.21 9.44 -10.56
C ARG A 189 1.25 9.24 -12.07
N ALA A 190 2.44 9.32 -12.67
CA ALA A 190 2.61 9.06 -14.09
C ALA A 190 2.25 7.62 -14.44
N ALA A 191 2.69 6.65 -13.62
CA ALA A 191 2.35 5.24 -13.77
C ALA A 191 0.83 5.01 -13.70
N LYS A 192 0.16 5.64 -12.75
CA LYS A 192 -1.32 5.57 -12.64
C LYS A 192 -2.02 6.17 -13.85
N ALA A 193 -1.52 7.28 -14.38
CA ALA A 193 -2.16 7.99 -15.48
C ALA A 193 -2.21 7.16 -16.79
N VAL A 194 -1.26 6.24 -16.98
CA VAL A 194 -1.18 5.36 -18.16
C VAL A 194 -1.78 3.97 -17.95
N THR A 195 -2.31 3.69 -16.75
CA THR A 195 -2.88 2.38 -16.41
C THR A 195 -4.40 2.49 -16.23
N PRO A 196 -5.22 1.96 -17.16
CA PRO A 196 -6.67 2.00 -17.08
C PRO A 196 -7.19 1.31 -15.82
N ILE A 197 -8.13 1.95 -15.11
CA ILE A 197 -8.63 1.50 -13.81
C ILE A 197 -9.45 0.21 -13.91
N GLU A 198 -10.13 -0.01 -15.03
CA GLU A 198 -11.05 -1.12 -15.25
C GLU A 198 -10.33 -2.47 -15.18
N GLY A 199 -9.05 -2.51 -15.58
CA GLY A 199 -8.26 -3.74 -15.61
C GLY A 199 -7.90 -4.29 -14.23
N TRP A 200 -7.87 -3.44 -13.19
CA TRP A 200 -7.37 -3.83 -11.87
C TRP A 200 -8.33 -3.51 -10.70
N TRP A 201 -9.45 -2.82 -10.94
CA TRP A 201 -10.35 -2.38 -9.87
C TRP A 201 -10.85 -3.52 -8.98
N ALA A 202 -11.16 -4.66 -9.54
CA ALA A 202 -11.62 -5.85 -8.82
C ALA A 202 -10.50 -6.76 -8.31
N ALA A 203 -9.22 -6.37 -8.40
CA ALA A 203 -8.08 -7.14 -7.89
C ALA A 203 -8.10 -8.63 -8.33
N GLY A 204 -8.42 -8.91 -9.59
CA GLY A 204 -8.51 -10.28 -10.10
C GLY A 204 -9.57 -11.17 -9.42
N GLY A 205 -10.48 -10.61 -8.63
CA GLY A 205 -11.53 -11.35 -7.92
C GLY A 205 -11.10 -11.99 -6.61
N VAL A 206 -9.88 -11.73 -6.11
CA VAL A 206 -9.43 -12.25 -4.81
C VAL A 206 -10.19 -11.59 -3.65
N PRO A 207 -10.30 -12.25 -2.46
CA PRO A 207 -10.90 -11.64 -1.27
C PRO A 207 -10.25 -10.31 -0.90
N LEU A 208 -11.06 -9.33 -0.52
CA LEU A 208 -10.61 -7.99 -0.15
C LEU A 208 -10.99 -7.65 1.29
N LEU A 209 -10.04 -7.06 2.03
CA LEU A 209 -10.33 -6.30 3.25
C LEU A 209 -10.29 -4.82 2.88
N ASP A 210 -11.33 -4.07 3.21
CA ASP A 210 -11.39 -2.61 3.12
C ASP A 210 -11.38 -2.01 4.54
N VAL A 211 -10.23 -1.48 4.95
CA VAL A 211 -10.09 -0.74 6.21
C VAL A 211 -10.21 0.75 5.90
N TRP A 212 -11.33 1.34 6.26
CA TRP A 212 -11.62 2.74 5.97
C TRP A 212 -11.73 3.60 7.23
N ALA A 213 -11.30 4.83 7.14
CA ALA A 213 -11.26 5.77 8.24
C ALA A 213 -12.51 6.68 8.26
N ALA A 214 -13.06 6.91 9.44
CA ALA A 214 -14.31 7.66 9.60
C ALA A 214 -14.23 9.13 9.17
N GLU A 215 -13.03 9.73 9.26
CA GLU A 215 -12.78 11.14 8.97
C GLU A 215 -11.89 11.34 7.74
N ASP A 216 -11.89 10.37 6.81
CA ASP A 216 -11.08 10.43 5.59
C ASP A 216 -11.60 11.49 4.61
N ALA A 217 -10.82 12.55 4.36
CA ALA A 217 -11.19 13.60 3.42
C ALA A 217 -11.18 13.16 1.95
N PHE A 218 -10.49 12.07 1.61
CA PHE A 218 -10.49 11.49 0.26
C PHE A 218 -11.73 10.63 0.01
N ALA A 219 -12.29 10.01 1.05
CA ALA A 219 -13.47 9.16 1.00
C ALA A 219 -14.41 9.42 2.19
N PRO A 220 -14.98 10.64 2.33
CA PRO A 220 -15.80 11.01 3.47
C PRO A 220 -16.93 10.02 3.74
N GLU A 221 -17.20 9.71 5.01
CA GLU A 221 -18.28 8.81 5.42
C GLU A 221 -19.64 9.21 4.83
N GLY A 222 -19.91 10.52 4.76
CA GLY A 222 -21.13 11.08 4.17
C GLY A 222 -21.20 11.09 2.64
N SER A 223 -20.14 10.64 1.93
CA SER A 223 -20.16 10.58 0.45
C SER A 223 -21.10 9.52 -0.11
N GLY A 224 -21.52 8.56 0.74
CA GLY A 224 -22.36 7.44 0.34
C GLY A 224 -21.65 6.37 -0.49
N TRP A 225 -20.34 6.49 -0.74
CA TRP A 225 -19.56 5.48 -1.46
C TRP A 225 -18.75 4.61 -0.50
N ARG A 226 -18.75 3.30 -0.77
CA ARG A 226 -17.84 2.32 -0.16
C ARG A 226 -17.41 1.32 -1.23
N LEU A 227 -16.24 0.71 -1.03
CA LEU A 227 -15.72 -0.28 -1.98
C LEU A 227 -16.67 -1.49 -2.14
N ALA A 228 -17.37 -1.86 -1.08
CA ALA A 228 -18.38 -2.92 -1.10
C ALA A 228 -19.57 -2.59 -2.02
N ASP A 229 -19.87 -1.31 -2.28
CA ASP A 229 -20.92 -0.92 -3.23
C ASP A 229 -20.53 -1.29 -4.67
N ASP A 230 -19.23 -1.26 -4.97
CA ASP A 230 -18.70 -1.61 -6.29
C ASP A 230 -18.46 -3.12 -6.46
N LEU A 231 -18.07 -3.83 -5.39
CA LEU A 231 -17.51 -5.19 -5.48
C LEU A 231 -18.27 -6.24 -4.64
N GLY A 232 -19.33 -5.83 -3.92
CA GLY A 232 -20.22 -6.75 -3.19
C GLY A 232 -19.50 -7.65 -2.18
N ASP A 233 -19.86 -8.94 -2.18
CA ASP A 233 -19.41 -9.94 -1.20
C ASP A 233 -17.89 -10.25 -1.25
N GLN A 234 -17.19 -9.73 -2.26
CA GLN A 234 -15.74 -9.83 -2.33
C GLN A 234 -15.05 -9.03 -1.19
N VAL A 235 -15.77 -8.04 -0.60
CA VAL A 235 -15.20 -7.05 0.32
C VAL A 235 -15.70 -7.26 1.74
N ILE A 236 -14.77 -7.46 2.66
CA ILE A 236 -15.02 -7.32 4.10
C ILE A 236 -14.60 -5.90 4.50
N SER A 237 -15.54 -5.10 5.03
CA SER A 237 -15.28 -3.71 5.41
C SER A 237 -15.12 -3.56 6.91
N VAL A 238 -14.08 -2.82 7.33
CA VAL A 238 -13.81 -2.46 8.72
C VAL A 238 -13.65 -0.95 8.83
N ARG A 239 -14.48 -0.34 9.69
CA ARG A 239 -14.42 1.10 9.98
C ARG A 239 -13.46 1.38 11.14
N ILE A 240 -12.56 2.33 10.97
CA ILE A 240 -11.68 2.84 12.02
C ILE A 240 -12.20 4.22 12.45
N ALA A 241 -12.59 4.34 13.71
CA ALA A 241 -13.00 5.62 14.30
C ALA A 241 -11.77 6.47 14.66
N ASN A 242 -11.97 7.79 14.75
CA ASN A 242 -10.91 8.74 15.13
C ASN A 242 -9.64 8.58 14.25
N ALA A 243 -9.87 8.47 12.95
CA ALA A 243 -8.82 8.36 11.94
C ALA A 243 -9.25 9.05 10.66
N GLY A 244 -8.31 9.72 10.01
CA GLY A 244 -8.39 10.27 8.66
C GLY A 244 -7.71 9.34 7.64
N HIS A 245 -7.31 9.91 6.50
CA HIS A 245 -6.61 9.16 5.45
C HIS A 245 -5.27 8.58 5.92
N ALA A 246 -4.63 9.23 6.90
CA ALA A 246 -3.38 8.78 7.54
C ALA A 246 -3.61 7.73 8.64
N LEU A 247 -4.61 6.87 8.53
CA LEU A 247 -5.00 5.91 9.58
C LEU A 247 -3.83 5.06 10.14
N ILE A 248 -2.71 4.95 9.39
CA ILE A 248 -1.55 4.16 9.78
C ILE A 248 -0.88 4.71 11.05
N PRO A 249 -0.44 5.99 11.12
CA PRO A 249 0.08 6.57 12.36
C PRO A 249 -1.01 6.93 13.38
N GLU A 250 -2.26 7.11 12.94
CA GLU A 250 -3.35 7.55 13.81
C GLU A 250 -3.89 6.42 14.69
N GLN A 251 -4.10 5.23 14.10
CA GLN A 251 -4.72 4.08 14.79
C GLN A 251 -3.99 2.76 14.46
N PRO A 252 -2.66 2.67 14.67
CA PRO A 252 -1.85 1.53 14.24
C PRO A 252 -2.30 0.20 14.84
N GLU A 253 -2.77 0.19 16.10
CA GLU A 253 -3.23 -1.03 16.77
C GLU A 253 -4.54 -1.54 16.15
N GLN A 254 -5.49 -0.65 15.87
CA GLN A 254 -6.78 -1.02 15.28
C GLN A 254 -6.59 -1.53 13.85
N VAL A 255 -5.72 -0.87 13.09
CA VAL A 255 -5.37 -1.31 11.73
C VAL A 255 -4.70 -2.68 11.75
N ALA A 256 -3.68 -2.87 12.59
CA ALA A 256 -3.01 -4.16 12.73
C ALA A 256 -3.97 -5.28 13.16
N GLN A 257 -4.89 -5.00 14.09
CA GLN A 257 -5.89 -5.95 14.54
C GLN A 257 -6.84 -6.35 13.40
N ALA A 258 -7.34 -5.37 12.63
CA ALA A 258 -8.21 -5.65 11.47
C ALA A 258 -7.48 -6.53 10.43
N MET A 259 -6.21 -6.23 10.15
CA MET A 259 -5.39 -7.05 9.25
C MET A 259 -5.22 -8.48 9.77
N VAL A 260 -4.88 -8.67 11.04
CA VAL A 260 -4.69 -10.00 11.64
C VAL A 260 -5.99 -10.79 11.67
N ASP A 261 -7.11 -10.17 11.96
CA ASP A 261 -8.41 -10.85 12.00
C ASP A 261 -8.87 -11.29 10.60
N PHE A 262 -8.61 -10.50 9.58
CA PHE A 262 -8.82 -10.91 8.20
C PHE A 262 -7.91 -12.08 7.79
N LEU A 263 -6.63 -12.02 8.12
CA LEU A 263 -5.67 -13.08 7.82
C LEU A 263 -6.07 -14.44 8.41
N LYS A 264 -6.66 -14.44 9.61
CA LYS A 264 -7.16 -15.67 10.27
C LYS A 264 -8.40 -16.27 9.60
N GLN A 265 -9.16 -15.45 8.88
CA GLN A 265 -10.37 -15.91 8.16
C GLN A 265 -10.04 -16.52 6.78
N LEU A 266 -8.85 -16.23 6.23
CA LEU A 266 -8.46 -16.78 4.95
C LEU A 266 -8.22 -18.29 5.07
N PRO A 267 -8.70 -19.10 4.08
CA PRO A 267 -8.47 -20.54 4.08
C PRO A 267 -6.98 -20.86 4.24
N HIS A 268 -6.62 -21.77 5.12
CA HIS A 268 -5.26 -22.29 5.21
C HIS A 268 -4.98 -23.16 3.97
N THR A 269 -4.38 -22.58 2.94
CA THR A 269 -3.76 -23.37 1.89
C THR A 269 -2.41 -23.82 2.46
N GLY A 270 -2.37 -24.98 3.09
CA GLY A 270 -1.11 -25.66 3.37
C GLY A 270 -0.35 -25.87 2.06
N PRO A 271 0.99 -26.04 2.09
CA PRO A 271 1.71 -26.45 0.91
C PRO A 271 1.01 -27.71 0.38
N GLY A 272 0.55 -27.68 -0.89
CA GLY A 272 0.03 -28.85 -1.55
C GLY A 272 1.04 -29.98 -1.40
N PRO A 273 0.59 -31.28 -1.38
CA PRO A 273 1.53 -32.39 -1.31
C PRO A 273 2.57 -32.20 -2.40
N ALA A 274 3.84 -32.22 -2.00
CA ALA A 274 4.95 -32.20 -2.95
C ALA A 274 4.76 -33.35 -3.97
N PRO A 275 4.99 -33.12 -5.27
CA PRO A 275 4.86 -34.13 -6.29
C PRO A 275 5.82 -35.30 -6.08
#